data_97120785e644d88eb928bdce2819bd75
#
_entry.id   97120785e644d88eb928bdce2819bd75
#
_cell.length_a   1.000
_cell.length_b   1.000
_cell.length_c   1.000
_cell.angle_alpha   90.00
_cell.angle_beta   90.00
_cell.angle_gamma   90.00
#
_symmetry.space_group_name_H-M   'P 1'
#
loop_
_entity.id
_entity.type
_entity.pdbx_description
1 polymer ?
#
loop_
_entity_poly.entity_id
_entity_poly.type
_entity_poly.pdbx_seq_one_letter_code
_entity_poly.pdbx_strand_id
1 'polypeptide(L)'
;RSTLMRSSAAQMCIRDRYDKVIATLNRIEEKMGKSEQLSMEKFRIYLQMKDNKNAFHEIESLVAEYPMDSRYQVVLGDVYMQNGKKEEAYNMYRKVLDAEPDNVMAMYSLASYYEETGQKDLYQQQLDTLLLNKKVPSETKLNVMRQFVVQNEQDGKDSTRVISLFDRILEQEPDDAGIPMLYAQYLLSKGMNKEAFPVLRQVLAIDPTNTAARMMLLGEAVRKEDYNDVIDLCEAGVETNPEMLEFYFYLAIAYNQAERTDDVISICQKALTQITADSKKEVVSDFYSILGDAYHTKDLNTEAYAAYDSALVYNPSNIGALNNYAYYLSVERRNLDKAEEMSYKTVKAEPDNATYLDTYAWILFEKGNYAEARLYIDDAMKSDGGKSDVIVEHCGDIYYMTGDVDKALEYWNQALKIGSKSKTLQEKIRKKKYISDK
;
A
#
# COMPACT_ATOMS: atom_id res chain seq x y z
N ARG A 1 19.45 33.15 -27.49
CA ARG A 1 19.11 34.57 -27.14
C ARG A 1 17.61 34.79 -26.85
N SER A 2 16.67 34.06 -27.47
CA SER A 2 15.20 34.28 -27.27
C SER A 2 14.65 33.78 -25.93
N THR A 3 15.20 32.74 -25.32
CA THR A 3 14.77 32.16 -24.04
C THR A 3 15.16 33.02 -22.83
N LEU A 4 16.32 33.64 -22.87
CA LEU A 4 16.80 34.57 -21.83
C LEU A 4 15.97 35.87 -21.78
N MET A 5 15.56 36.39 -22.94
CA MET A 5 14.70 37.59 -23.02
C MET A 5 13.28 37.34 -22.50
N ARG A 6 12.69 36.16 -22.73
CA ARG A 6 11.38 35.79 -22.18
C ARG A 6 11.41 35.62 -20.65
N SER A 7 12.50 35.09 -20.10
CA SER A 7 12.69 34.98 -18.65
C SER A 7 12.81 36.37 -17.99
N SER A 8 13.54 37.30 -18.57
CA SER A 8 13.70 38.66 -18.02
C SER A 8 12.41 39.49 -18.11
N ALA A 9 11.64 39.36 -19.17
CA ALA A 9 10.34 40.06 -19.32
C ALA A 9 9.28 39.50 -18.34
N ALA A 10 9.26 38.20 -18.11
CA ALA A 10 8.39 37.56 -17.10
C ALA A 10 8.77 38.01 -15.68
N GLN A 11 10.05 38.08 -15.35
CA GLN A 11 10.55 38.59 -14.07
C GLN A 11 10.22 40.08 -13.86
N MET A 12 10.34 40.91 -14.89
CA MET A 12 9.91 42.32 -14.84
C MET A 12 8.42 42.44 -14.63
N CYS A 13 7.59 41.66 -15.27
CA CYS A 13 6.13 41.70 -15.11
C CYS A 13 5.69 41.24 -13.72
N ILE A 14 6.41 40.28 -13.10
CA ILE A 14 6.17 39.86 -11.72
C ILE A 14 6.58 40.96 -10.74
N ARG A 15 7.72 41.59 -10.97
CA ARG A 15 8.22 42.68 -10.13
C ARG A 15 7.29 43.89 -10.16
N ASP A 16 6.82 44.32 -11.35
CA ASP A 16 5.83 45.38 -11.48
C ASP A 16 4.51 45.11 -10.73
N ARG A 17 4.15 43.83 -10.62
CA ARG A 17 2.97 43.42 -9.87
C ARG A 17 3.20 43.59 -8.36
N TYR A 18 4.36 43.21 -7.85
CA TYR A 18 4.72 43.39 -6.43
C TYR A 18 4.85 44.88 -6.06
N ASP A 19 5.45 45.71 -6.90
CA ASP A 19 5.54 47.16 -6.68
C ASP A 19 4.14 47.82 -6.54
N LYS A 20 3.17 47.38 -7.37
CA LYS A 20 1.78 47.86 -7.25
C LYS A 20 1.11 47.40 -5.95
N VAL A 21 1.39 46.16 -5.47
CA VAL A 21 0.86 45.66 -4.20
C VAL A 21 1.46 46.43 -3.06
N ILE A 22 2.77 46.69 -3.02
CA ILE A 22 3.44 47.50 -2.01
C ILE A 22 2.83 48.94 -1.99
N ALA A 23 2.66 49.56 -3.17
CA ALA A 23 2.04 50.88 -3.26
C ALA A 23 0.62 50.88 -2.71
N THR A 24 -0.14 49.81 -2.90
CA THR A 24 -1.49 49.66 -2.35
C THR A 24 -1.47 49.51 -0.83
N LEU A 25 -0.57 48.68 -0.31
CA LEU A 25 -0.40 48.47 1.15
C LEU A 25 0.04 49.78 1.84
N ASN A 26 0.95 50.55 1.23
CA ASN A 26 1.34 51.88 1.76
C ASN A 26 0.16 52.82 1.79
N ARG A 27 -0.71 52.86 0.78
CA ARG A 27 -1.92 53.70 0.79
C ARG A 27 -2.92 53.27 1.87
N ILE A 28 -3.02 51.97 2.16
CA ILE A 28 -3.86 51.46 3.22
C ILE A 28 -3.28 51.92 4.56
N GLU A 29 -1.96 51.79 4.76
CA GLU A 29 -1.28 52.23 5.98
C GLU A 29 -1.42 53.75 6.24
N GLU A 30 -1.29 54.56 5.19
CA GLU A 30 -1.51 56.00 5.27
C GLU A 30 -2.92 56.39 5.75
N LYS A 31 -3.94 55.58 5.37
CA LYS A 31 -5.32 55.87 5.69
C LYS A 31 -5.80 55.24 6.98
N MET A 32 -5.34 54.04 7.30
CA MET A 32 -5.83 53.25 8.43
C MET A 32 -4.85 53.17 9.58
N GLY A 33 -3.62 53.66 9.38
CA GLY A 33 -2.52 53.53 10.32
C GLY A 33 -1.74 52.23 10.09
N LYS A 34 -0.59 52.14 10.73
CA LYS A 34 0.26 50.96 10.72
C LYS A 34 -0.42 49.82 11.48
N SER A 35 -0.33 48.61 10.96
CA SER A 35 -0.81 47.41 11.64
C SER A 35 0.17 46.24 11.42
N GLU A 36 0.18 45.34 12.38
CA GLU A 36 0.94 44.08 12.30
C GLU A 36 0.77 43.35 10.98
N GLN A 37 -0.49 43.21 10.54
CA GLN A 37 -0.82 42.49 9.30
C GLN A 37 -0.23 43.19 8.07
N LEU A 38 -0.30 44.51 7.99
CA LEU A 38 0.25 45.28 6.88
C LEU A 38 1.77 45.16 6.82
N SER A 39 2.46 45.31 7.96
CA SER A 39 3.91 45.18 8.02
C SER A 39 4.40 43.79 7.68
N MET A 40 3.72 42.74 8.18
CA MET A 40 4.05 41.34 7.82
C MET A 40 3.81 41.05 6.35
N GLU A 41 2.75 41.58 5.75
CA GLU A 41 2.50 41.38 4.32
C GLU A 41 3.55 42.09 3.46
N LYS A 42 3.89 43.35 3.81
CA LYS A 42 5.00 44.06 3.14
C LYS A 42 6.30 43.32 3.30
N PHE A 43 6.62 42.80 4.48
CA PHE A 43 7.82 42.01 4.74
C PHE A 43 7.90 40.81 3.82
N ARG A 44 6.81 40.01 3.71
CA ARG A 44 6.73 38.84 2.81
C ARG A 44 6.97 39.23 1.35
N ILE A 45 6.36 40.32 0.90
CA ILE A 45 6.49 40.80 -0.49
C ILE A 45 7.92 41.27 -0.76
N TYR A 46 8.55 42.01 0.14
CA TYR A 46 9.92 42.43 0.00
C TYR A 46 10.90 41.23 -0.06
N LEU A 47 10.65 40.18 0.72
CA LEU A 47 11.43 38.94 0.61
C LEU A 47 11.28 38.28 -0.78
N GLN A 48 10.05 38.22 -1.32
CA GLN A 48 9.81 37.68 -2.66
C GLN A 48 10.48 38.51 -3.75
N MET A 49 10.53 39.82 -3.55
CA MET A 49 11.24 40.76 -4.44
C MET A 49 12.78 40.67 -4.29
N LYS A 50 13.28 39.95 -3.30
CA LYS A 50 14.68 39.94 -2.85
C LYS A 50 15.17 41.34 -2.43
N ASP A 51 14.25 42.17 -1.96
CA ASP A 51 14.55 43.50 -1.41
C ASP A 51 14.79 43.37 0.10
N ASN A 52 15.92 42.81 0.45
CA ASN A 52 16.30 42.55 1.83
C ASN A 52 16.37 43.80 2.70
N LYS A 53 16.64 44.98 2.10
CA LYS A 53 16.73 46.25 2.84
C LYS A 53 15.37 46.66 3.36
N ASN A 54 14.34 46.67 2.53
CA ASN A 54 12.99 47.05 2.95
C ASN A 54 12.34 45.96 3.81
N ALA A 55 12.58 44.65 3.52
CA ALA A 55 12.17 43.56 4.40
C ALA A 55 12.75 43.74 5.82
N PHE A 56 14.03 44.06 5.93
CA PHE A 56 14.69 44.29 7.20
C PHE A 56 14.07 45.45 7.96
N HIS A 57 13.78 46.58 7.29
CA HIS A 57 13.15 47.73 7.89
C HIS A 57 11.73 47.43 8.46
N GLU A 58 10.92 46.66 7.74
CA GLU A 58 9.58 46.30 8.22
C GLU A 58 9.67 45.42 9.49
N ILE A 59 10.57 44.43 9.52
CA ILE A 59 10.69 43.54 10.69
C ILE A 59 11.32 44.26 11.89
N GLU A 60 12.32 45.12 11.69
CA GLU A 60 12.84 45.97 12.76
C GLU A 60 11.78 46.83 13.39
N SER A 61 10.92 47.43 12.55
CA SER A 61 9.81 48.23 13.01
C SER A 61 8.80 47.43 13.84
N LEU A 62 8.52 46.18 13.45
CA LEU A 62 7.66 45.29 14.25
C LEU A 62 8.28 44.92 15.60
N VAL A 63 9.58 44.62 15.64
CA VAL A 63 10.29 44.36 16.91
C VAL A 63 10.30 45.58 17.81
N ALA A 64 10.41 46.80 17.26
CA ALA A 64 10.37 48.02 18.02
C ALA A 64 8.98 48.32 18.62
N GLU A 65 7.93 47.98 17.86
CA GLU A 65 6.53 48.17 18.28
C GLU A 65 6.08 47.06 19.23
N TYR A 66 6.54 45.81 19.03
CA TYR A 66 6.18 44.63 19.82
C TYR A 66 7.43 43.97 20.44
N PRO A 67 8.14 44.65 21.36
CA PRO A 67 9.46 44.19 21.84
C PRO A 67 9.42 42.92 22.67
N MET A 68 8.24 42.52 23.15
CA MET A 68 8.02 41.30 23.93
C MET A 68 7.53 40.13 23.06
N ASP A 69 7.28 40.33 21.77
CA ASP A 69 6.85 39.27 20.88
C ASP A 69 8.06 38.53 20.30
N SER A 70 8.31 37.33 20.82
CA SER A 70 9.42 36.50 20.44
C SER A 70 9.39 36.06 18.94
N ARG A 71 8.21 35.99 18.31
CA ARG A 71 8.06 35.66 16.90
C ARG A 71 8.85 36.62 16.01
N TYR A 72 8.68 37.96 16.25
CA TYR A 72 9.39 38.97 15.45
C TYR A 72 10.87 39.02 15.75
N GLN A 73 11.27 38.73 17.00
CA GLN A 73 12.69 38.62 17.34
C GLN A 73 13.37 37.48 16.61
N VAL A 74 12.74 36.31 16.51
CA VAL A 74 13.28 35.16 15.76
C VAL A 74 13.35 35.50 14.28
N VAL A 75 12.26 36.04 13.68
CA VAL A 75 12.25 36.43 12.26
C VAL A 75 13.33 37.50 11.97
N LEU A 76 13.57 38.45 12.86
CA LEU A 76 14.67 39.42 12.72
C LEU A 76 16.03 38.70 12.75
N GLY A 77 16.21 37.71 13.63
CA GLY A 77 17.38 36.84 13.64
C GLY A 77 17.61 36.12 12.30
N ASP A 78 16.53 35.56 11.70
CA ASP A 78 16.61 34.89 10.40
C ASP A 78 17.01 35.88 9.28
N VAL A 79 16.50 37.10 9.32
CA VAL A 79 16.87 38.16 8.38
C VAL A 79 18.33 38.59 8.57
N TYR A 80 18.82 38.67 9.82
CA TYR A 80 20.26 38.88 10.08
C TYR A 80 21.10 37.78 9.48
N MET A 81 20.69 36.51 9.65
CA MET A 81 21.40 35.35 9.09
C MET A 81 21.51 35.42 7.57
N GLN A 82 20.38 35.69 6.89
CA GLN A 82 20.32 35.84 5.41
C GLN A 82 21.18 37.00 4.89
N ASN A 83 21.43 38.02 5.70
CA ASN A 83 22.29 39.15 5.36
C ASN A 83 23.77 38.98 5.84
N GLY A 84 24.14 37.78 6.29
CA GLY A 84 25.49 37.47 6.73
C GLY A 84 25.88 38.03 8.10
N LYS A 85 24.93 38.64 8.83
CA LYS A 85 25.09 39.16 10.18
C LYS A 85 24.92 38.05 11.22
N LYS A 86 25.86 37.10 11.19
CA LYS A 86 25.76 35.84 11.93
C LYS A 86 25.75 36.02 13.45
N GLU A 87 26.55 36.98 13.95
CA GLU A 87 26.66 37.25 15.39
C GLU A 87 25.35 37.85 15.94
N GLU A 88 24.75 38.79 15.21
CA GLU A 88 23.48 39.42 15.57
C GLU A 88 22.35 38.38 15.55
N ALA A 89 22.34 37.49 14.55
CA ALA A 89 21.38 36.39 14.47
C ALA A 89 21.47 35.48 15.70
N TYR A 90 22.65 35.01 16.02
CA TYR A 90 22.91 34.17 17.20
C TYR A 90 22.43 34.83 18.49
N ASN A 91 22.79 36.09 18.70
CA ASN A 91 22.41 36.85 19.91
C ASN A 91 20.88 36.98 20.01
N MET A 92 20.17 37.16 18.88
CA MET A 92 18.73 37.25 18.85
C MET A 92 18.08 35.91 19.24
N TYR A 93 18.53 34.79 18.66
CA TYR A 93 18.01 33.46 19.01
C TYR A 93 18.27 33.12 20.48
N ARG A 94 19.48 33.42 20.98
CA ARG A 94 19.82 33.18 22.37
C ARG A 94 18.99 34.03 23.32
N LYS A 95 18.75 35.29 23.02
CA LYS A 95 17.89 36.19 23.82
C LYS A 95 16.49 35.63 23.94
N VAL A 96 15.93 35.10 22.84
CA VAL A 96 14.60 34.50 22.86
C VAL A 96 14.59 33.22 23.71
N LEU A 97 15.58 32.35 23.55
CA LEU A 97 15.65 31.09 24.30
C LEU A 97 15.97 31.30 25.79
N ASP A 98 16.66 32.37 26.16
CA ASP A 98 16.91 32.71 27.57
C ASP A 98 15.61 33.19 28.27
N ALA A 99 14.70 33.81 27.52
CA ALA A 99 13.39 34.21 28.03
C ALA A 99 12.33 33.11 27.90
N GLU A 100 12.35 32.38 26.83
CA GLU A 100 11.43 31.30 26.47
C GLU A 100 12.21 30.04 26.06
N PRO A 101 12.69 29.22 27.01
CA PRO A 101 13.53 28.04 26.71
C PRO A 101 12.89 27.01 25.77
N ASP A 102 11.56 26.98 25.69
CA ASP A 102 10.79 26.07 24.85
C ASP A 102 10.30 26.71 23.55
N ASN A 103 10.82 27.87 23.17
CA ASN A 103 10.41 28.53 21.92
C ASN A 103 10.91 27.73 20.70
N VAL A 104 9.97 27.03 20.06
CA VAL A 104 10.24 26.11 18.95
C VAL A 104 10.89 26.81 17.76
N MET A 105 10.43 28.03 17.43
CA MET A 105 10.99 28.79 16.31
C MET A 105 12.45 29.14 16.57
N ALA A 106 12.77 29.63 17.77
CA ALA A 106 14.13 29.98 18.14
C ALA A 106 15.04 28.74 18.22
N MET A 107 14.54 27.60 18.72
CA MET A 107 15.28 26.34 18.71
C MET A 107 15.66 25.90 17.31
N TYR A 108 14.69 25.98 16.38
CA TYR A 108 14.91 25.59 14.99
C TYR A 108 15.87 26.54 14.29
N SER A 109 15.69 27.87 14.43
CA SER A 109 16.58 28.85 13.82
C SER A 109 18.00 28.77 14.38
N LEU A 110 18.16 28.45 15.68
CA LEU A 110 19.48 28.23 16.28
C LEU A 110 20.14 26.94 15.75
N ALA A 111 19.36 25.87 15.53
CA ALA A 111 19.87 24.65 14.90
C ALA A 111 20.37 24.96 13.47
N SER A 112 19.56 25.66 12.67
CA SER A 112 19.96 26.09 11.32
C SER A 112 21.22 26.97 11.32
N TYR A 113 21.33 27.87 12.30
CA TYR A 113 22.54 28.68 12.50
C TYR A 113 23.78 27.82 12.71
N TYR A 114 23.72 26.81 13.58
CA TYR A 114 24.85 25.91 13.82
C TYR A 114 25.22 25.08 12.60
N GLU A 115 24.21 24.66 11.81
CA GLU A 115 24.43 23.94 10.55
C GLU A 115 25.16 24.82 9.54
N GLU A 116 24.67 26.05 9.27
CA GLU A 116 25.27 26.98 8.30
C GLU A 116 26.65 27.51 8.73
N THR A 117 26.92 27.51 10.01
CA THR A 117 28.26 27.91 10.55
C THR A 117 29.20 26.73 10.69
N GLY A 118 28.77 25.49 10.34
CA GLY A 118 29.61 24.30 10.38
C GLY A 118 29.90 23.76 11.79
N GLN A 119 29.14 24.19 12.80
CA GLN A 119 29.26 23.76 14.19
C GLN A 119 28.49 22.46 14.44
N LYS A 120 28.98 21.37 13.86
CA LYS A 120 28.25 20.09 13.78
C LYS A 120 27.81 19.54 15.14
N ASP A 121 28.62 19.60 16.14
CA ASP A 121 28.28 19.06 17.47
C ASP A 121 27.18 19.87 18.15
N LEU A 122 27.24 21.20 18.05
CA LEU A 122 26.17 22.07 18.57
C LEU A 122 24.88 21.93 17.80
N TYR A 123 24.94 21.78 16.47
CA TYR A 123 23.78 21.46 15.64
C TYR A 123 23.09 20.18 16.13
N GLN A 124 23.89 19.13 16.34
CA GLN A 124 23.37 17.84 16.79
C GLN A 124 22.72 17.94 18.18
N GLN A 125 23.37 18.64 19.11
CA GLN A 125 22.83 18.84 20.45
C GLN A 125 21.55 19.68 20.43
N GLN A 126 21.49 20.70 19.61
CA GLN A 126 20.30 21.53 19.47
C GLN A 126 19.12 20.76 18.82
N LEU A 127 19.44 19.93 17.82
CA LEU A 127 18.46 19.07 17.18
C LEU A 127 17.86 18.05 18.16
N ASP A 128 18.71 17.39 18.97
CA ASP A 128 18.27 16.48 20.02
C ASP A 128 17.37 17.22 21.04
N THR A 129 17.77 18.43 21.46
CA THR A 129 16.99 19.26 22.38
C THR A 129 15.59 19.56 21.83
N LEU A 130 15.49 19.93 20.54
CA LEU A 130 14.24 20.22 19.87
C LEU A 130 13.38 18.97 19.74
N LEU A 131 13.93 17.87 19.23
CA LEU A 131 13.16 16.67 18.91
C LEU A 131 12.71 15.90 20.15
N LEU A 132 13.47 15.96 21.25
CA LEU A 132 13.11 15.31 22.50
C LEU A 132 12.30 16.19 23.45
N ASN A 133 12.07 17.46 23.12
CA ASN A 133 11.24 18.34 23.92
C ASN A 133 9.74 17.99 23.71
N LYS A 134 9.05 17.58 24.78
CA LYS A 134 7.62 17.22 24.75
C LYS A 134 6.69 18.37 24.39
N LYS A 135 7.13 19.62 24.53
CA LYS A 135 6.33 20.80 24.19
C LYS A 135 6.38 21.15 22.70
N VAL A 136 7.32 20.56 21.95
CA VAL A 136 7.40 20.76 20.50
C VAL A 136 6.30 19.93 19.83
N PRO A 137 5.44 20.55 18.99
CA PRO A 137 4.39 19.85 18.27
C PRO A 137 4.92 18.71 17.40
N SER A 138 4.19 17.58 17.35
CA SER A 138 4.56 16.38 16.57
C SER A 138 4.78 16.70 15.11
N GLU A 139 3.98 17.58 14.50
CA GLU A 139 4.16 18.01 13.11
C GLU A 139 5.51 18.71 12.88
N THR A 140 5.93 19.57 13.83
CA THR A 140 7.26 20.23 13.74
C THR A 140 8.38 19.20 13.84
N LYS A 141 8.30 18.29 14.80
CA LYS A 141 9.28 17.20 14.94
C LYS A 141 9.34 16.35 13.67
N LEU A 142 8.20 16.02 13.09
CA LEU A 142 8.11 15.24 11.85
C LEU A 142 8.80 15.95 10.68
N ASN A 143 8.58 17.25 10.53
CA ASN A 143 9.21 18.04 9.46
C ASN A 143 10.73 18.12 9.64
N VAL A 144 11.19 18.33 10.87
CA VAL A 144 12.62 18.34 11.20
C VAL A 144 13.26 16.97 10.94
N MET A 145 12.59 15.89 11.35
CA MET A 145 13.08 14.52 11.10
C MET A 145 13.16 14.18 9.61
N ARG A 146 12.16 14.61 8.82
CA ARG A 146 12.19 14.43 7.35
C ARG A 146 13.42 15.11 6.73
N GLN A 147 13.69 16.36 7.12
CA GLN A 147 14.87 17.09 6.63
C GLN A 147 16.17 16.41 7.07
N PHE A 148 16.23 15.98 8.32
CA PHE A 148 17.41 15.28 8.86
C PHE A 148 17.69 13.97 8.13
N VAL A 149 16.65 13.16 7.85
CA VAL A 149 16.78 11.92 7.06
C VAL A 149 17.31 12.23 5.65
N VAL A 150 16.69 13.19 4.95
CA VAL A 150 17.12 13.57 3.59
C VAL A 150 18.56 14.04 3.57
N GLN A 151 18.97 14.89 4.52
CA GLN A 151 20.35 15.39 4.61
C GLN A 151 21.35 14.27 4.91
N ASN A 152 20.99 13.35 5.81
CA ASN A 152 21.84 12.21 6.14
C ASN A 152 22.08 11.30 4.92
N GLU A 153 21.03 11.07 4.10
CA GLU A 153 21.13 10.29 2.86
C GLU A 153 21.99 11.01 1.80
N GLN A 154 21.81 12.31 1.62
CA GLN A 154 22.61 13.11 0.67
C GLN A 154 24.09 13.14 1.06
N ASP A 155 24.39 13.21 2.34
CA ASP A 155 25.76 13.20 2.86
C ASP A 155 26.41 11.80 2.83
N GLY A 156 25.67 10.75 2.49
CA GLY A 156 26.14 9.37 2.47
C GLY A 156 26.58 8.85 3.85
N LYS A 157 25.99 9.40 4.93
CA LYS A 157 26.28 8.99 6.31
C LYS A 157 25.58 7.68 6.65
N ASP A 158 26.12 6.97 7.64
CA ASP A 158 25.48 5.75 8.11
C ASP A 158 24.15 6.05 8.82
N SER A 159 23.28 5.02 8.88
CA SER A 159 21.93 5.13 9.42
C SER A 159 21.87 5.14 10.95
N THR A 160 22.97 4.84 11.64
CA THR A 160 23.00 4.60 13.11
C THR A 160 22.43 5.77 13.89
N ARG A 161 22.82 6.99 13.51
CA ARG A 161 22.33 8.19 14.19
C ARG A 161 20.85 8.45 13.94
N VAL A 162 20.40 8.28 12.70
CA VAL A 162 18.98 8.47 12.34
C VAL A 162 18.12 7.49 13.12
N ILE A 163 18.52 6.22 13.17
CA ILE A 163 17.85 5.16 13.92
C ILE A 163 17.80 5.50 15.41
N SER A 164 18.98 5.82 16.02
CA SER A 164 19.05 6.16 17.44
C SER A 164 18.15 7.35 17.81
N LEU A 165 18.02 8.33 16.93
CA LEU A 165 17.18 9.50 17.17
C LEU A 165 15.68 9.13 17.11
N PHE A 166 15.30 8.31 16.14
CA PHE A 166 13.92 7.79 16.06
C PHE A 166 13.57 6.96 17.32
N ASP A 167 14.46 6.05 17.74
CA ASP A 167 14.23 5.21 18.92
C ASP A 167 13.99 6.07 20.16
N ARG A 168 14.81 7.09 20.39
CA ARG A 168 14.67 8.02 21.53
C ARG A 168 13.38 8.84 21.47
N ILE A 169 12.91 9.20 20.27
CA ILE A 169 11.63 9.91 20.12
C ILE A 169 10.47 8.96 20.43
N LEU A 170 10.55 7.71 19.95
CA LEU A 170 9.50 6.71 20.19
C LEU A 170 9.42 6.25 21.65
N GLU A 171 10.52 6.28 22.41
CA GLU A 171 10.51 6.06 23.88
C GLU A 171 9.62 7.06 24.63
N GLN A 172 9.26 8.19 24.00
CA GLN A 172 8.36 9.19 24.60
C GLN A 172 6.88 8.91 24.42
N GLU A 173 6.53 7.77 23.79
CA GLU A 173 5.15 7.36 23.50
C GLU A 173 4.41 8.44 22.70
N PRO A 174 4.75 8.65 21.41
CA PRO A 174 4.12 9.67 20.60
C PRO A 174 2.62 9.43 20.47
N ASP A 175 1.86 10.51 20.53
CA ASP A 175 0.40 10.54 20.33
C ASP A 175 -0.01 10.69 18.85
N ASP A 176 0.97 10.81 17.96
CA ASP A 176 0.82 10.98 16.51
C ASP A 176 1.57 9.90 15.74
N ALA A 177 0.92 9.35 14.71
CA ALA A 177 1.46 8.26 13.91
C ALA A 177 2.52 8.69 12.87
N GLY A 178 2.72 9.99 12.67
CA GLY A 178 3.57 10.51 11.59
C GLY A 178 5.04 10.15 11.73
N ILE A 179 5.61 10.32 12.94
CA ILE A 179 7.01 9.98 13.21
C ILE A 179 7.25 8.46 13.17
N PRO A 180 6.45 7.63 13.85
CA PRO A 180 6.55 6.17 13.71
C PRO A 180 6.42 5.71 12.25
N MET A 181 5.52 6.30 11.47
CA MET A 181 5.36 5.96 10.06
C MET A 181 6.60 6.34 9.23
N LEU A 182 7.17 7.52 9.45
CA LEU A 182 8.42 7.94 8.81
C LEU A 182 9.57 6.99 9.17
N TYR A 183 9.66 6.59 10.42
CA TYR A 183 10.68 5.64 10.88
C TYR A 183 10.53 4.27 10.21
N ALA A 184 9.32 3.73 10.20
CA ALA A 184 9.05 2.44 9.54
C ALA A 184 9.43 2.49 8.05
N GLN A 185 9.06 3.56 7.34
CA GLN A 185 9.44 3.76 5.94
C GLN A 185 10.96 3.85 5.75
N TYR A 186 11.64 4.54 6.65
CA TYR A 186 13.11 4.62 6.64
C TYR A 186 13.75 3.24 6.82
N LEU A 187 13.32 2.47 7.82
CA LEU A 187 13.80 1.11 8.06
C LEU A 187 13.57 0.20 6.86
N LEU A 188 12.37 0.24 6.25
CA LEU A 188 12.05 -0.53 5.05
C LEU A 188 12.96 -0.15 3.87
N SER A 189 13.26 1.14 3.69
CA SER A 189 14.16 1.62 2.64
C SER A 189 15.59 1.11 2.81
N LYS A 190 15.98 0.76 4.05
CA LYS A 190 17.27 0.16 4.40
C LYS A 190 17.25 -1.37 4.41
N GLY A 191 16.12 -2.01 4.08
CA GLY A 191 15.96 -3.46 4.13
C GLY A 191 15.85 -4.04 5.54
N MET A 192 15.65 -3.19 6.56
CA MET A 192 15.52 -3.56 7.98
C MET A 192 14.07 -3.94 8.30
N ASN A 193 13.56 -4.97 7.62
CA ASN A 193 12.15 -5.33 7.71
C ASN A 193 11.75 -5.81 9.10
N LYS A 194 12.64 -6.54 9.78
CA LYS A 194 12.34 -7.09 11.12
C LYS A 194 12.11 -5.98 12.16
N GLU A 195 12.84 -4.89 12.02
CA GLU A 195 12.74 -3.71 12.88
C GLU A 195 11.54 -2.83 12.48
N ALA A 196 11.21 -2.78 11.20
CA ALA A 196 10.13 -1.94 10.66
C ALA A 196 8.73 -2.44 11.07
N PHE A 197 8.48 -3.74 11.07
CA PHE A 197 7.15 -4.27 11.32
C PHE A 197 6.61 -3.99 12.75
N PRO A 198 7.38 -4.10 13.82
CA PRO A 198 6.94 -3.64 15.14
C PRO A 198 6.55 -2.17 15.16
N VAL A 199 7.29 -1.30 14.45
CA VAL A 199 6.99 0.13 14.35
C VAL A 199 5.69 0.37 13.56
N LEU A 200 5.44 -0.38 12.48
CA LEU A 200 4.16 -0.32 11.76
C LEU A 200 2.98 -0.75 12.63
N ARG A 201 3.15 -1.73 13.52
CA ARG A 201 2.11 -2.11 14.48
C ARG A 201 1.87 -0.99 15.49
N GLN A 202 2.90 -0.27 15.92
CA GLN A 202 2.76 0.91 16.75
C GLN A 202 1.99 2.03 16.01
N VAL A 203 2.25 2.23 14.70
CA VAL A 203 1.46 3.15 13.87
C VAL A 203 -0.02 2.80 13.95
N LEU A 204 -0.39 1.51 13.77
CA LEU A 204 -1.78 1.07 13.84
C LEU A 204 -2.39 1.15 15.24
N ALA A 205 -1.58 1.07 16.29
CA ALA A 205 -2.05 1.27 17.66
C ALA A 205 -2.42 2.74 17.93
N ILE A 206 -1.71 3.69 17.31
CA ILE A 206 -1.97 5.13 17.41
C ILE A 206 -3.09 5.55 16.45
N ASP A 207 -3.01 5.10 15.19
CA ASP A 207 -3.97 5.39 14.13
C ASP A 207 -4.46 4.09 13.48
N PRO A 208 -5.54 3.49 13.98
CA PRO A 208 -6.12 2.27 13.42
C PRO A 208 -6.64 2.43 11.98
N THR A 209 -6.83 3.66 11.50
CA THR A 209 -7.32 3.93 10.13
C THR A 209 -6.19 4.02 9.11
N ASN A 210 -4.94 3.88 9.52
CA ASN A 210 -3.77 4.01 8.65
C ASN A 210 -3.66 2.86 7.66
N THR A 211 -4.27 3.02 6.50
CA THR A 211 -4.28 2.02 5.42
C THR A 211 -2.86 1.68 4.94
N ALA A 212 -1.96 2.67 4.87
CA ALA A 212 -0.60 2.45 4.38
C ALA A 212 0.18 1.48 5.29
N ALA A 213 0.14 1.70 6.60
CA ALA A 213 0.78 0.81 7.57
C ALA A 213 0.16 -0.59 7.52
N ARG A 214 -1.18 -0.68 7.46
CA ARG A 214 -1.91 -1.95 7.38
C ARG A 214 -1.56 -2.73 6.13
N MET A 215 -1.51 -2.09 4.95
CA MET A 215 -1.15 -2.74 3.70
C MET A 215 0.31 -3.21 3.67
N MET A 216 1.24 -2.49 4.31
CA MET A 216 2.64 -2.94 4.42
C MET A 216 2.75 -4.20 5.29
N LEU A 217 2.04 -4.25 6.41
CA LEU A 217 1.98 -5.44 7.26
C LEU A 217 1.28 -6.61 6.56
N LEU A 218 0.16 -6.35 5.90
CA LEU A 218 -0.59 -7.34 5.12
C LEU A 218 0.28 -7.97 4.03
N GLY A 219 1.03 -7.16 3.28
CA GLY A 219 1.95 -7.66 2.25
C GLY A 219 3.00 -8.62 2.82
N GLU A 220 3.50 -8.36 4.02
CA GLU A 220 4.43 -9.26 4.70
C GLU A 220 3.75 -10.54 5.20
N ALA A 221 2.56 -10.43 5.80
CA ALA A 221 1.80 -11.58 6.27
C ALA A 221 1.44 -12.53 5.10
N VAL A 222 0.99 -11.98 3.97
CA VAL A 222 0.71 -12.75 2.74
C VAL A 222 1.98 -13.43 2.22
N ARG A 223 3.11 -12.71 2.17
CA ARG A 223 4.39 -13.28 1.70
C ARG A 223 4.89 -14.43 2.58
N LYS A 224 4.56 -14.41 3.87
CA LYS A 224 4.90 -15.47 4.83
C LYS A 224 3.85 -16.58 4.91
N GLU A 225 2.74 -16.44 4.19
CA GLU A 225 1.58 -17.33 4.30
C GLU A 225 1.04 -17.42 5.74
N ASP A 226 1.19 -16.32 6.52
CA ASP A 226 0.65 -16.23 7.88
C ASP A 226 -0.82 -15.80 7.81
N TYR A 227 -1.68 -16.77 7.55
CA TYR A 227 -3.11 -16.52 7.36
C TYR A 227 -3.80 -16.00 8.63
N ASN A 228 -3.28 -16.29 9.82
CA ASN A 228 -3.83 -15.72 11.05
C ASN A 228 -3.58 -14.22 11.12
N ASP A 229 -2.35 -13.77 10.81
CA ASP A 229 -2.03 -12.35 10.77
C ASP A 229 -2.77 -11.63 9.63
N VAL A 230 -2.98 -12.29 8.48
CA VAL A 230 -3.83 -11.78 7.40
C VAL A 230 -5.26 -11.54 7.89
N ILE A 231 -5.86 -12.51 8.62
CA ILE A 231 -7.21 -12.39 9.15
C ILE A 231 -7.29 -11.21 10.13
N ASP A 232 -6.41 -11.14 11.13
CA ASP A 232 -6.42 -10.07 12.14
C ASP A 232 -6.28 -8.67 11.50
N LEU A 233 -5.34 -8.53 10.55
CA LEU A 233 -5.13 -7.27 9.84
C LEU A 233 -6.32 -6.87 8.96
N CYS A 234 -6.93 -7.84 8.27
CA CYS A 234 -8.02 -7.56 7.36
C CYS A 234 -9.36 -7.38 8.09
N GLU A 235 -9.66 -8.14 9.15
CA GLU A 235 -10.85 -7.90 9.98
C GLU A 235 -10.85 -6.47 10.53
N ALA A 236 -9.74 -6.04 11.14
CA ALA A 236 -9.59 -4.67 11.60
C ALA A 236 -9.64 -3.65 10.43
N GLY A 237 -9.11 -4.01 9.25
CA GLY A 237 -9.17 -3.17 8.05
C GLY A 237 -10.60 -2.96 7.55
N VAL A 238 -11.41 -4.01 7.51
CA VAL A 238 -12.83 -3.96 7.12
C VAL A 238 -13.66 -3.10 8.08
N GLU A 239 -13.27 -3.02 9.36
CA GLU A 239 -13.96 -2.19 10.35
C GLU A 239 -13.57 -0.72 10.24
N THR A 240 -12.29 -0.44 10.04
CA THR A 240 -11.75 0.93 10.07
C THR A 240 -11.80 1.64 8.71
N ASN A 241 -11.75 0.88 7.62
CA ASN A 241 -11.71 1.37 6.23
C ASN A 241 -12.63 0.51 5.35
N PRO A 242 -13.95 0.54 5.57
CA PRO A 242 -14.90 -0.37 4.91
C PRO A 242 -15.01 -0.18 3.39
N GLU A 243 -14.53 0.92 2.86
CA GLU A 243 -14.48 1.19 1.42
C GLU A 243 -13.33 0.47 0.69
N MET A 244 -12.35 -0.07 1.44
CA MET A 244 -11.17 -0.72 0.88
C MET A 244 -11.45 -2.19 0.59
N LEU A 245 -11.84 -2.49 -0.66
CA LEU A 245 -12.20 -3.86 -1.10
C LEU A 245 -11.04 -4.85 -0.99
N GLU A 246 -9.80 -4.39 -0.98
CA GLU A 246 -8.62 -5.20 -0.81
C GLU A 246 -8.63 -6.00 0.51
N PHE A 247 -9.10 -5.40 1.61
CA PHE A 247 -9.18 -6.11 2.89
C PHE A 247 -10.19 -7.26 2.84
N TYR A 248 -11.32 -7.06 2.19
CA TYR A 248 -12.33 -8.13 2.01
C TYR A 248 -11.78 -9.26 1.16
N PHE A 249 -11.03 -8.93 0.10
CA PHE A 249 -10.47 -9.91 -0.82
C PHE A 249 -9.44 -10.82 -0.12
N TYR A 250 -8.44 -10.22 0.56
CA TYR A 250 -7.45 -11.01 1.29
C TYR A 250 -8.06 -11.79 2.45
N LEU A 251 -9.08 -11.25 3.10
CA LEU A 251 -9.81 -11.92 4.16
C LEU A 251 -10.58 -13.14 3.65
N ALA A 252 -11.24 -13.02 2.50
CA ALA A 252 -11.92 -14.14 1.85
C ALA A 252 -10.94 -15.27 1.50
N ILE A 253 -9.76 -14.92 0.95
CA ILE A 253 -8.70 -15.91 0.67
C ILE A 253 -8.21 -16.57 1.95
N ALA A 254 -7.94 -15.81 3.01
CA ALA A 254 -7.44 -16.33 4.27
C ALA A 254 -8.48 -17.24 4.96
N TYR A 255 -9.76 -16.86 4.94
CA TYR A 255 -10.83 -17.73 5.43
C TYR A 255 -10.96 -19.02 4.62
N ASN A 256 -10.80 -18.94 3.30
CA ASN A 256 -10.81 -20.13 2.45
C ASN A 256 -9.67 -21.08 2.78
N GLN A 257 -8.45 -20.56 3.00
CA GLN A 257 -7.30 -21.38 3.43
C GLN A 257 -7.50 -21.98 4.82
N ALA A 258 -8.25 -21.30 5.68
CA ALA A 258 -8.62 -21.80 7.01
C ALA A 258 -9.88 -22.71 7.00
N GLU A 259 -10.39 -23.09 5.81
CA GLU A 259 -11.59 -23.89 5.62
C GLU A 259 -12.86 -23.31 6.29
N ARG A 260 -12.90 -21.99 6.49
CA ARG A 260 -14.00 -21.22 7.12
C ARG A 260 -15.03 -20.77 6.07
N THR A 261 -15.66 -21.72 5.38
CA THR A 261 -16.50 -21.44 4.20
C THR A 261 -17.67 -20.48 4.48
N ASP A 262 -18.31 -20.55 5.66
CA ASP A 262 -19.39 -19.61 6.02
C ASP A 262 -18.89 -18.17 6.14
N ASP A 263 -17.69 -17.99 6.66
CA ASP A 263 -17.05 -16.67 6.76
C ASP A 263 -16.66 -16.14 5.38
N VAL A 264 -16.20 -17.02 4.46
CA VAL A 264 -15.96 -16.64 3.05
C VAL A 264 -17.25 -16.08 2.42
N ILE A 265 -18.37 -16.77 2.57
CA ILE A 265 -19.65 -16.32 2.02
C ILE A 265 -20.04 -14.97 2.64
N SER A 266 -19.97 -14.86 3.96
CA SER A 266 -20.34 -13.64 4.68
C SER A 266 -19.50 -12.44 4.25
N ILE A 267 -18.17 -12.59 4.19
CA ILE A 267 -17.28 -11.47 3.87
C ILE A 267 -17.41 -11.04 2.40
N CYS A 268 -17.59 -11.99 1.46
CA CYS A 268 -17.84 -11.66 0.06
C CYS A 268 -19.17 -10.93 -0.12
N GLN A 269 -20.24 -11.39 0.54
CA GLN A 269 -21.53 -10.69 0.52
C GLN A 269 -21.40 -9.27 1.09
N LYS A 270 -20.67 -9.10 2.19
CA LYS A 270 -20.38 -7.78 2.77
C LYS A 270 -19.60 -6.89 1.81
N ALA A 271 -18.57 -7.42 1.13
CA ALA A 271 -17.80 -6.70 0.12
C ALA A 271 -18.71 -6.19 -1.01
N LEU A 272 -19.63 -7.02 -1.49
CA LEU A 272 -20.57 -6.66 -2.55
C LEU A 272 -21.52 -5.51 -2.15
N THR A 273 -21.76 -5.28 -0.85
CA THR A 273 -22.52 -4.11 -0.39
C THR A 273 -21.71 -2.80 -0.42
N GLN A 274 -20.40 -2.88 -0.52
CA GLN A 274 -19.51 -1.70 -0.58
C GLN A 274 -19.20 -1.26 -2.02
N ILE A 275 -19.71 -1.98 -3.02
CA ILE A 275 -19.45 -1.68 -4.43
C ILE A 275 -20.14 -0.38 -4.82
N THR A 276 -19.38 0.46 -5.53
CA THR A 276 -19.86 1.72 -6.11
C THR A 276 -19.74 1.68 -7.63
N ALA A 277 -20.23 2.73 -8.30
CA ALA A 277 -20.10 2.87 -9.75
C ALA A 277 -18.63 2.94 -10.23
N ASP A 278 -17.71 3.36 -9.35
CA ASP A 278 -16.28 3.48 -9.64
C ASP A 278 -15.50 2.19 -9.34
N SER A 279 -16.14 1.17 -8.76
CA SER A 279 -15.50 -0.10 -8.45
C SER A 279 -15.09 -0.84 -9.74
N LYS A 280 -13.89 -1.39 -9.76
CA LYS A 280 -13.38 -2.16 -10.90
C LYS A 280 -14.21 -3.43 -11.09
N LYS A 281 -14.71 -3.62 -12.31
CA LYS A 281 -15.56 -4.78 -12.65
C LYS A 281 -14.86 -6.11 -12.43
N GLU A 282 -13.54 -6.15 -12.62
CA GLU A 282 -12.71 -7.32 -12.40
C GLU A 282 -12.76 -7.75 -10.93
N VAL A 283 -12.64 -6.80 -10.01
CA VAL A 283 -12.70 -7.06 -8.55
C VAL A 283 -14.07 -7.57 -8.15
N VAL A 284 -15.14 -6.98 -8.71
CA VAL A 284 -16.51 -7.45 -8.47
C VAL A 284 -16.69 -8.88 -8.95
N SER A 285 -16.18 -9.18 -10.15
CA SER A 285 -16.17 -10.52 -10.73
C SER A 285 -15.45 -11.54 -9.84
N ASP A 286 -14.33 -11.15 -9.25
CA ASP A 286 -13.54 -12.02 -8.37
C ASP A 286 -14.33 -12.39 -7.10
N PHE A 287 -15.02 -11.43 -6.47
CA PHE A 287 -15.89 -11.73 -5.32
C PHE A 287 -17.02 -12.70 -5.68
N TYR A 288 -17.66 -12.53 -6.84
CA TYR A 288 -18.67 -13.48 -7.28
C TYR A 288 -18.09 -14.85 -7.61
N SER A 289 -16.88 -14.92 -8.14
CA SER A 289 -16.18 -16.20 -8.37
C SER A 289 -15.89 -16.93 -7.06
N ILE A 290 -15.36 -16.22 -6.06
CA ILE A 290 -15.10 -16.79 -4.72
C ILE A 290 -16.41 -17.26 -4.07
N LEU A 291 -17.51 -16.51 -4.21
CA LEU A 291 -18.83 -16.95 -3.74
C LEU A 291 -19.27 -18.22 -4.44
N GLY A 292 -19.05 -18.33 -5.75
CA GLY A 292 -19.35 -19.53 -6.52
C GLY A 292 -18.64 -20.76 -5.96
N ASP A 293 -17.35 -20.65 -5.70
CA ASP A 293 -16.53 -21.72 -5.11
C ASP A 293 -17.04 -22.09 -3.70
N ALA A 294 -17.32 -21.09 -2.87
CA ALA A 294 -17.78 -21.29 -1.50
C ALA A 294 -19.19 -21.93 -1.43
N TYR A 295 -20.11 -21.51 -2.28
CA TYR A 295 -21.43 -22.12 -2.37
C TYR A 295 -21.36 -23.56 -2.87
N HIS A 296 -20.51 -23.84 -3.88
CA HIS A 296 -20.29 -25.19 -4.36
C HIS A 296 -19.72 -26.10 -3.25
N THR A 297 -18.78 -25.62 -2.46
CA THR A 297 -18.21 -26.36 -1.30
C THR A 297 -19.29 -26.74 -0.26
N LYS A 298 -20.39 -25.98 -0.22
CA LYS A 298 -21.54 -26.24 0.66
C LYS A 298 -22.68 -27.02 -0.02
N ASP A 299 -22.45 -27.56 -1.21
CA ASP A 299 -23.46 -28.24 -2.03
C ASP A 299 -24.66 -27.34 -2.42
N LEU A 300 -24.48 -26.00 -2.37
CA LEU A 300 -25.47 -25.00 -2.78
C LEU A 300 -25.32 -24.67 -4.27
N ASN A 301 -25.53 -25.66 -5.14
CA ASN A 301 -25.18 -25.59 -6.56
C ASN A 301 -25.95 -24.52 -7.32
N THR A 302 -27.21 -24.25 -6.96
CA THR A 302 -28.02 -23.20 -7.60
C THR A 302 -27.42 -21.82 -7.36
N GLU A 303 -27.05 -21.52 -6.12
CA GLU A 303 -26.41 -20.29 -5.69
C GLU A 303 -25.00 -20.15 -6.30
N ALA A 304 -24.26 -21.27 -6.35
CA ALA A 304 -22.93 -21.30 -6.97
C ALA A 304 -22.99 -20.89 -8.44
N TYR A 305 -23.90 -21.48 -9.22
CA TYR A 305 -24.05 -21.16 -10.65
C TYR A 305 -24.53 -19.74 -10.88
N ALA A 306 -25.45 -19.24 -10.06
CA ALA A 306 -25.89 -17.84 -10.12
C ALA A 306 -24.73 -16.86 -9.82
N ALA A 307 -23.84 -17.21 -8.88
CA ALA A 307 -22.66 -16.42 -8.56
C ALA A 307 -21.67 -16.42 -9.75
N TYR A 308 -21.37 -17.57 -10.34
CA TYR A 308 -20.49 -17.62 -11.52
C TYR A 308 -21.08 -16.88 -12.73
N ASP A 309 -22.38 -17.00 -12.98
CA ASP A 309 -23.04 -16.23 -14.04
C ASP A 309 -22.87 -14.72 -13.78
N SER A 310 -23.02 -14.28 -12.52
CA SER A 310 -22.76 -12.89 -12.13
C SER A 310 -21.30 -12.49 -12.34
N ALA A 311 -20.34 -13.34 -11.95
CA ALA A 311 -18.92 -13.10 -12.18
C ALA A 311 -18.63 -12.84 -13.66
N LEU A 312 -19.18 -13.66 -14.55
CA LEU A 312 -18.97 -13.57 -16.00
C LEU A 312 -19.74 -12.40 -16.66
N VAL A 313 -20.79 -11.88 -16.01
CA VAL A 313 -21.44 -10.62 -16.43
C VAL A 313 -20.51 -9.43 -16.18
N TYR A 314 -19.83 -9.39 -15.02
CA TYR A 314 -18.89 -8.31 -14.69
C TYR A 314 -17.57 -8.43 -15.46
N ASN A 315 -17.03 -9.65 -15.58
CA ASN A 315 -15.80 -9.92 -16.33
C ASN A 315 -15.94 -11.24 -17.13
N PRO A 316 -16.37 -11.18 -18.41
CA PRO A 316 -16.50 -12.36 -19.27
C PRO A 316 -15.21 -13.14 -19.52
N SER A 317 -14.06 -12.54 -19.18
CA SER A 317 -12.74 -13.12 -19.32
C SER A 317 -12.12 -13.51 -17.98
N ASN A 318 -12.89 -13.63 -16.91
CA ASN A 318 -12.39 -14.13 -15.62
C ASN A 318 -12.04 -15.62 -15.77
N ILE A 319 -10.76 -15.88 -15.98
CA ILE A 319 -10.26 -17.24 -16.29
C ILE A 319 -10.54 -18.20 -15.13
N GLY A 320 -10.39 -17.76 -13.88
CA GLY A 320 -10.69 -18.58 -12.69
C GLY A 320 -12.16 -18.98 -12.65
N ALA A 321 -13.07 -18.01 -12.81
CA ALA A 321 -14.50 -18.27 -12.84
C ALA A 321 -14.91 -19.19 -14.01
N LEU A 322 -14.34 -18.97 -15.21
CA LEU A 322 -14.59 -19.82 -16.38
C LEU A 322 -14.16 -21.27 -16.13
N ASN A 323 -12.95 -21.46 -15.57
CA ASN A 323 -12.45 -22.81 -15.29
C ASN A 323 -13.27 -23.54 -14.23
N ASN A 324 -13.50 -22.91 -13.07
CA ASN A 324 -14.17 -23.55 -11.95
C ASN A 324 -15.62 -23.85 -12.28
N TYR A 325 -16.33 -22.93 -12.92
CA TYR A 325 -17.68 -23.15 -13.37
C TYR A 325 -17.77 -24.30 -14.37
N ALA A 326 -16.87 -24.33 -15.37
CA ALA A 326 -16.81 -25.41 -16.36
C ALA A 326 -16.54 -26.78 -15.70
N TYR A 327 -15.59 -26.82 -14.77
CA TYR A 327 -15.27 -28.04 -14.03
C TYR A 327 -16.47 -28.56 -13.24
N TYR A 328 -17.15 -27.72 -12.45
CA TYR A 328 -18.30 -28.17 -11.66
C TYR A 328 -19.47 -28.62 -12.52
N LEU A 329 -19.75 -27.94 -13.65
CA LEU A 329 -20.73 -28.42 -14.60
C LEU A 329 -20.37 -29.79 -15.17
N SER A 330 -19.11 -30.06 -15.42
CA SER A 330 -18.66 -31.35 -15.95
C SER A 330 -18.80 -32.48 -14.93
N VAL A 331 -18.42 -32.21 -13.68
CA VAL A 331 -18.60 -33.18 -12.58
C VAL A 331 -20.06 -33.54 -12.39
N GLU A 332 -20.99 -32.60 -12.55
CA GLU A 332 -22.42 -32.87 -12.49
C GLU A 332 -23.06 -33.36 -13.81
N ARG A 333 -22.28 -33.45 -14.88
CA ARG A 333 -22.74 -33.79 -16.23
C ARG A 333 -23.87 -32.89 -16.73
N ARG A 334 -23.80 -31.60 -16.40
CA ARG A 334 -24.80 -30.59 -16.77
C ARG A 334 -24.20 -29.60 -17.76
N ASN A 335 -24.97 -29.26 -18.78
CA ASN A 335 -24.60 -28.23 -19.76
C ASN A 335 -23.15 -28.37 -20.28
N LEU A 336 -22.76 -29.61 -20.64
CA LEU A 336 -21.39 -29.93 -21.06
C LEU A 336 -20.89 -29.10 -22.25
N ASP A 337 -21.82 -28.66 -23.15
CA ASP A 337 -21.44 -27.75 -24.25
C ASP A 337 -21.03 -26.36 -23.74
N LYS A 338 -21.77 -25.82 -22.75
CA LYS A 338 -21.36 -24.56 -22.09
C LYS A 338 -20.04 -24.73 -21.33
N ALA A 339 -19.84 -25.85 -20.65
CA ALA A 339 -18.62 -26.15 -19.94
C ALA A 339 -17.42 -26.20 -20.90
N GLU A 340 -17.57 -26.88 -22.04
CA GLU A 340 -16.55 -26.97 -23.08
C GLU A 340 -16.16 -25.61 -23.64
N GLU A 341 -17.16 -24.76 -24.00
CA GLU A 341 -16.90 -23.40 -24.50
C GLU A 341 -16.12 -22.55 -23.48
N MET A 342 -16.48 -22.60 -22.20
CA MET A 342 -15.81 -21.87 -21.13
C MET A 342 -14.36 -22.37 -20.93
N SER A 343 -14.20 -23.68 -20.81
CA SER A 343 -12.88 -24.29 -20.58
C SER A 343 -11.96 -24.14 -21.78
N TYR A 344 -12.50 -24.15 -23.01
CA TYR A 344 -11.68 -23.85 -24.20
C TYR A 344 -11.10 -22.44 -24.16
N LYS A 345 -11.84 -21.45 -23.62
CA LYS A 345 -11.33 -20.09 -23.45
C LYS A 345 -10.16 -20.05 -22.47
N THR A 346 -10.19 -20.87 -21.40
CA THR A 346 -9.10 -20.93 -20.42
C THR A 346 -7.84 -21.55 -21.00
N VAL A 347 -7.97 -22.68 -21.72
CA VAL A 347 -6.84 -23.32 -22.40
C VAL A 347 -6.25 -22.42 -23.47
N LYS A 348 -7.07 -21.65 -24.21
CA LYS A 348 -6.59 -20.68 -25.20
C LYS A 348 -5.82 -19.52 -24.56
N ALA A 349 -6.22 -19.07 -23.36
CA ALA A 349 -5.57 -18.00 -22.64
C ALA A 349 -4.25 -18.44 -22.01
N GLU A 350 -4.20 -19.64 -21.44
CA GLU A 350 -3.05 -20.22 -20.77
C GLU A 350 -2.83 -21.68 -21.23
N PRO A 351 -2.24 -21.89 -22.42
CA PRO A 351 -2.14 -23.21 -23.04
C PRO A 351 -1.25 -24.21 -22.33
N ASP A 352 -0.37 -23.74 -21.44
CA ASP A 352 0.55 -24.59 -20.66
C ASP A 352 0.10 -24.77 -19.20
N ASN A 353 -1.09 -24.30 -18.84
CA ASN A 353 -1.62 -24.45 -17.48
C ASN A 353 -2.24 -25.86 -17.30
N ALA A 354 -1.56 -26.69 -16.49
CA ALA A 354 -1.96 -28.07 -16.26
C ALA A 354 -3.39 -28.20 -15.73
N THR A 355 -3.86 -27.30 -14.87
CA THR A 355 -5.23 -27.31 -14.31
C THR A 355 -6.28 -27.05 -15.40
N TYR A 356 -6.02 -26.10 -16.29
CA TYR A 356 -6.98 -25.76 -17.35
C TYR A 356 -7.01 -26.84 -18.44
N LEU A 357 -5.86 -27.41 -18.75
CA LEU A 357 -5.77 -28.56 -19.66
C LEU A 357 -6.51 -29.78 -19.11
N ASP A 358 -6.38 -30.06 -17.81
CA ASP A 358 -7.08 -31.15 -17.14
C ASP A 358 -8.60 -30.93 -17.14
N THR A 359 -9.05 -29.73 -16.77
CA THR A 359 -10.50 -29.40 -16.80
C THR A 359 -11.09 -29.61 -18.19
N TYR A 360 -10.38 -29.16 -19.24
CA TYR A 360 -10.83 -29.36 -20.62
C TYR A 360 -10.84 -30.84 -21.02
N ALA A 361 -9.78 -31.57 -20.68
CA ALA A 361 -9.70 -33.02 -20.91
C ALA A 361 -10.84 -33.77 -20.20
N TRP A 362 -11.15 -33.38 -18.95
CA TRP A 362 -12.23 -34.00 -18.18
C TRP A 362 -13.61 -33.73 -18.79
N ILE A 363 -13.87 -32.51 -19.27
CA ILE A 363 -15.10 -32.19 -19.99
C ILE A 363 -15.25 -33.05 -21.26
N LEU A 364 -14.18 -33.17 -22.04
CA LEU A 364 -14.16 -34.04 -23.23
C LEU A 364 -14.40 -35.53 -22.87
N PHE A 365 -13.83 -35.98 -21.75
CA PHE A 365 -14.06 -37.32 -21.21
C PHE A 365 -15.55 -37.52 -20.87
N GLU A 366 -16.17 -36.59 -20.16
CA GLU A 366 -17.60 -36.67 -19.81
C GLU A 366 -18.52 -36.58 -21.04
N LYS A 367 -18.08 -35.98 -22.13
CA LYS A 367 -18.74 -35.97 -23.44
C LYS A 367 -18.51 -37.26 -24.26
N GLY A 368 -17.65 -38.16 -23.79
CA GLY A 368 -17.26 -39.38 -24.48
C GLY A 368 -16.18 -39.22 -25.55
N ASN A 369 -15.59 -38.05 -25.68
CA ASN A 369 -14.52 -37.73 -26.64
C ASN A 369 -13.13 -38.15 -26.09
N TYR A 370 -13.00 -39.43 -25.76
CA TYR A 370 -11.82 -39.95 -25.04
C TYR A 370 -10.49 -39.77 -25.78
N ALA A 371 -10.50 -39.86 -27.10
CA ALA A 371 -9.29 -39.71 -27.93
C ALA A 371 -8.76 -38.26 -27.85
N GLU A 372 -9.65 -37.29 -27.88
CA GLU A 372 -9.28 -35.89 -27.77
C GLU A 372 -8.92 -35.53 -26.32
N ALA A 373 -9.68 -36.02 -25.33
CA ALA A 373 -9.35 -35.89 -23.91
C ALA A 373 -7.93 -36.31 -23.60
N ARG A 374 -7.46 -37.42 -24.25
CA ARG A 374 -6.10 -37.93 -24.08
C ARG A 374 -5.03 -36.94 -24.54
N LEU A 375 -5.24 -36.21 -25.63
CA LEU A 375 -4.28 -35.21 -26.10
C LEU A 375 -4.06 -34.11 -25.03
N TYR A 376 -5.14 -33.58 -24.49
CA TYR A 376 -5.07 -32.52 -23.50
C TYR A 376 -4.54 -32.96 -22.14
N ILE A 377 -4.89 -34.19 -21.68
CA ILE A 377 -4.38 -34.68 -20.41
C ILE A 377 -2.88 -35.05 -20.53
N ASP A 378 -2.41 -35.51 -21.69
CA ASP A 378 -0.98 -35.73 -21.95
C ASP A 378 -0.22 -34.40 -21.92
N ASP A 379 -0.80 -33.30 -22.41
CA ASP A 379 -0.19 -31.98 -22.33
C ASP A 379 -0.22 -31.44 -20.89
N ALA A 380 -1.32 -31.66 -20.14
CA ALA A 380 -1.37 -31.35 -18.70
C ALA A 380 -0.23 -32.06 -17.92
N MET A 381 0.00 -33.33 -18.22
CA MET A 381 1.07 -34.13 -17.58
C MET A 381 2.48 -33.61 -17.90
N LYS A 382 2.70 -33.06 -19.11
CA LYS A 382 3.96 -32.39 -19.49
C LYS A 382 4.16 -31.05 -18.77
N SER A 383 3.06 -30.39 -18.40
CA SER A 383 2.98 -29.06 -17.78
C SER A 383 2.81 -29.14 -16.24
N ASP A 384 3.57 -29.96 -15.55
CA ASP A 384 3.51 -30.13 -14.07
C ASP A 384 2.28 -30.88 -13.52
N GLY A 385 1.36 -31.36 -14.33
CA GLY A 385 0.18 -32.13 -13.91
C GLY A 385 0.49 -33.37 -13.10
N GLY A 386 1.68 -33.95 -13.30
CA GLY A 386 2.16 -35.11 -12.54
C GLY A 386 2.34 -34.89 -11.03
N LYS A 387 2.24 -33.68 -10.54
CA LYS A 387 2.28 -33.31 -9.11
C LYS A 387 0.90 -33.32 -8.44
N SER A 388 -0.17 -33.28 -9.23
CA SER A 388 -1.57 -33.28 -8.77
C SER A 388 -2.13 -34.70 -8.79
N ASP A 389 -2.61 -35.16 -7.66
CA ASP A 389 -3.26 -36.46 -7.53
C ASP A 389 -4.54 -36.56 -8.39
N VAL A 390 -5.30 -35.45 -8.49
CA VAL A 390 -6.52 -35.38 -9.31
C VAL A 390 -6.17 -35.50 -10.79
N ILE A 391 -5.23 -34.73 -11.31
CA ILE A 391 -4.83 -34.77 -12.72
C ILE A 391 -4.31 -36.13 -13.09
N VAL A 392 -3.49 -36.73 -12.23
CA VAL A 392 -2.92 -38.10 -12.44
C VAL A 392 -4.03 -39.17 -12.42
N GLU A 393 -5.06 -39.01 -11.54
CA GLU A 393 -6.20 -39.94 -11.54
C GLU A 393 -7.03 -39.78 -12.81
N HIS A 394 -7.39 -38.56 -13.25
CA HIS A 394 -8.07 -38.32 -14.53
C HIS A 394 -7.27 -38.86 -15.71
N CYS A 395 -5.96 -38.74 -15.70
CA CYS A 395 -5.12 -39.34 -16.71
C CYS A 395 -5.32 -40.87 -16.77
N GLY A 396 -5.33 -41.56 -15.63
CA GLY A 396 -5.63 -42.98 -15.54
C GLY A 396 -7.00 -43.35 -16.10
N ASP A 397 -8.03 -42.56 -15.77
CA ASP A 397 -9.40 -42.77 -16.26
C ASP A 397 -9.49 -42.61 -17.78
N ILE A 398 -8.85 -41.61 -18.35
CA ILE A 398 -8.82 -41.34 -19.79
C ILE A 398 -8.04 -42.44 -20.53
N TYR A 399 -6.90 -42.91 -19.99
CA TYR A 399 -6.13 -44.00 -20.57
C TYR A 399 -6.90 -45.32 -20.56
N TYR A 400 -7.66 -45.58 -19.50
CA TYR A 400 -8.55 -46.73 -19.45
C TYR A 400 -9.62 -46.70 -20.57
N MET A 401 -10.29 -45.55 -20.73
CA MET A 401 -11.33 -45.41 -21.75
C MET A 401 -10.80 -45.39 -23.18
N THR A 402 -9.50 -45.12 -23.38
CA THR A 402 -8.82 -45.27 -24.67
C THR A 402 -8.22 -46.69 -24.90
N GLY A 403 -8.44 -47.62 -23.97
CA GLY A 403 -8.07 -49.04 -24.09
C GLY A 403 -6.67 -49.38 -23.56
N ASP A 404 -5.94 -48.47 -22.98
CA ASP A 404 -4.59 -48.69 -22.43
C ASP A 404 -4.67 -48.94 -20.91
N VAL A 405 -5.08 -50.15 -20.55
CA VAL A 405 -5.33 -50.54 -19.15
C VAL A 405 -4.04 -50.57 -18.32
N ASP A 406 -2.92 -50.91 -18.93
CA ASP A 406 -1.65 -51.01 -18.23
C ASP A 406 -1.18 -49.61 -17.79
N LYS A 407 -1.24 -48.63 -18.66
CA LYS A 407 -0.94 -47.25 -18.32
C LYS A 407 -1.97 -46.64 -17.34
N ALA A 408 -3.23 -46.98 -17.49
CA ALA A 408 -4.26 -46.56 -16.54
C ALA A 408 -3.90 -47.01 -15.11
N LEU A 409 -3.48 -48.26 -14.95
CA LEU A 409 -3.04 -48.80 -13.66
C LEU A 409 -1.78 -48.11 -13.13
N GLU A 410 -0.85 -47.77 -14.02
CA GLU A 410 0.35 -46.99 -13.65
C GLU A 410 -0.04 -45.61 -13.06
N TYR A 411 -0.88 -44.85 -13.74
CA TYR A 411 -1.32 -43.51 -13.28
C TYR A 411 -2.18 -43.61 -12.01
N TRP A 412 -3.14 -44.54 -11.89
CA TRP A 412 -3.91 -44.73 -10.68
C TRP A 412 -3.00 -45.09 -9.47
N ASN A 413 -1.96 -45.93 -9.65
CA ASN A 413 -1.00 -46.20 -8.59
C ASN A 413 -0.13 -44.95 -8.26
N GLN A 414 0.18 -44.12 -9.24
CA GLN A 414 0.89 -42.88 -9.04
C GLN A 414 0.01 -41.89 -8.25
N ALA A 415 -1.26 -41.72 -8.58
CA ALA A 415 -2.22 -40.87 -7.84
C ALA A 415 -2.32 -41.33 -6.38
N LEU A 416 -2.38 -42.63 -6.13
CA LEU A 416 -2.40 -43.19 -4.76
C LEU A 416 -1.12 -42.84 -3.98
N LYS A 417 0.05 -42.89 -4.62
CA LYS A 417 1.33 -42.54 -4.00
C LYS A 417 1.45 -41.04 -3.69
N ILE A 418 0.85 -40.19 -4.50
CA ILE A 418 0.80 -38.73 -4.27
C ILE A 418 -0.10 -38.42 -3.07
N GLY A 419 -1.08 -39.28 -2.78
CA GLY A 419 -1.96 -39.12 -1.62
C GLY A 419 -3.42 -38.82 -1.95
N SER A 420 -3.89 -39.25 -3.16
CA SER A 420 -5.30 -39.11 -3.56
C SER A 420 -6.26 -39.62 -2.48
N LYS A 421 -7.26 -38.81 -2.18
CA LYS A 421 -8.36 -39.10 -1.26
C LYS A 421 -9.60 -39.68 -1.97
N SER A 422 -9.48 -39.98 -3.27
CA SER A 422 -10.60 -40.52 -4.07
C SER A 422 -11.09 -41.84 -3.49
N LYS A 423 -12.41 -41.92 -3.29
CA LYS A 423 -13.07 -43.08 -2.69
C LYS A 423 -13.03 -44.30 -3.61
N THR A 424 -12.96 -44.11 -4.93
CA THR A 424 -13.02 -45.15 -5.94
C THR A 424 -11.65 -45.61 -6.42
N LEU A 425 -10.57 -44.84 -6.18
CA LEU A 425 -9.25 -45.11 -6.72
C LEU A 425 -8.71 -46.51 -6.37
N GLN A 426 -8.80 -46.92 -5.08
CA GLN A 426 -8.35 -48.27 -4.69
C GLN A 426 -9.17 -49.37 -5.35
N GLU A 427 -10.45 -49.13 -5.59
CA GLU A 427 -11.30 -50.08 -6.27
C GLU A 427 -11.03 -50.16 -7.78
N LYS A 428 -10.74 -48.99 -8.43
CA LYS A 428 -10.24 -48.91 -9.81
C LYS A 428 -8.99 -49.79 -10.00
N ILE A 429 -8.01 -49.64 -9.09
CA ILE A 429 -6.78 -50.41 -9.11
C ILE A 429 -7.03 -51.93 -8.92
N ARG A 430 -7.83 -52.27 -7.90
CA ARG A 430 -8.13 -53.67 -7.56
C ARG A 430 -8.87 -54.39 -8.70
N LYS A 431 -9.87 -53.71 -9.28
CA LYS A 431 -10.71 -54.29 -10.34
C LYS A 431 -10.11 -54.12 -11.74
N LYS A 432 -9.05 -53.33 -11.85
CA LYS A 432 -8.42 -52.95 -13.14
C LYS A 432 -9.48 -52.36 -14.11
N LYS A 433 -10.39 -51.53 -13.56
CA LYS A 433 -11.53 -51.02 -14.31
C LYS A 433 -11.87 -49.61 -13.83
N TYR A 434 -12.24 -48.71 -14.76
CA TYR A 434 -12.84 -47.44 -14.42
C TYR A 434 -14.10 -47.62 -13.59
N ILE A 435 -14.21 -46.85 -12.53
CA ILE A 435 -15.36 -46.78 -11.65
C ILE A 435 -15.68 -45.28 -11.47
N SER A 436 -16.89 -44.89 -11.84
CA SER A 436 -17.33 -43.52 -11.63
C SER A 436 -17.53 -43.23 -10.13
N ASP A 437 -17.20 -42.03 -9.71
CA ASP A 437 -17.42 -41.55 -8.34
C ASP A 437 -18.92 -41.31 -8.02
N LYS A 438 -19.82 -41.55 -8.95
CA LYS A 438 -21.29 -41.43 -8.85
C LYS A 438 -21.96 -42.78 -8.82
#